data_a2ff6b981c7c5c8aaf60bf9dc1f75911
#
_entry.id   a2ff6b981c7c5c8aaf60bf9dc1f75911
#
_cell.length_a   1.000
_cell.length_b   1.000
_cell.length_c   1.000
_cell.angle_alpha   90.00
_cell.angle_beta   90.00
_cell.angle_gamma   90.00
#
_symmetry.space_group_name_H-M   'P 1'
#
loop_
_entity.id
_entity.type
_entity.pdbx_description
1 polymer ?
#
loop_
_entity_poly.entity_id
_entity_poly.type
_entity_poly.pdbx_seq_one_letter_code
_entity_poly.pdbx_strand_id
1 'polypeptide(L)'
;MIRYFIASIVFIVLYSCNKTKDIDHISTNFPGEASEPNLHLSNSGNIYLSYISSNPDKKESSLLFSMFDNLNYSWNKPNLIVESDKMFVNWADFPEITTDNLNGITAHYLEMSSEKKYSYDIKIVNSTDQGFNWSNPLKLHSDNTKTEHGFVSTINTKNGFLSTYLDGRQNELSNHDKSIRPQMTLRGTSYNIDGNILEDLLIDDRVCDCCQTDLAITESGESIVVYRDRSEDEVRDIYYSYKKDNKWSNPINIFNDNWEIPGCPVNGPAISTFNNTSAVVWYTFSNNNNQLKVAFSNDISNGFDTPIIVNANDPIGRVDIELLDQNTALISYIDIIDGGAYIKLQMITSDRNQDKLLIIDESSENRSSGFPVITLDKEKNKTIIAWTENKEKFKIKTALVDNLFFYK
;
A
#
# COMPACT_ATOMS: atom_id res chain seq x y z
N MET A 1 -34.35 -70.72 -33.04
CA MET A 1 -33.31 -70.27 -32.06
C MET A 1 -32.92 -68.85 -32.42
N ILE A 2 -33.52 -67.88 -31.69
CA ILE A 2 -33.27 -66.44 -31.89
C ILE A 2 -32.22 -66.03 -30.85
N ARG A 3 -31.04 -65.57 -31.30
CA ARG A 3 -29.97 -65.04 -30.43
C ARG A 3 -30.17 -63.54 -30.27
N TYR A 4 -30.46 -63.10 -29.04
CA TYR A 4 -30.46 -61.69 -28.65
C TYR A 4 -29.01 -61.24 -28.41
N PHE A 5 -28.54 -60.23 -29.16
CA PHE A 5 -27.33 -59.49 -28.87
C PHE A 5 -27.70 -58.33 -27.95
N ILE A 6 -27.21 -58.35 -26.72
CA ILE A 6 -27.28 -57.20 -25.78
C ILE A 6 -26.05 -56.35 -26.02
N ALA A 7 -26.25 -55.19 -26.60
CA ALA A 7 -25.22 -54.17 -26.73
C ALA A 7 -25.15 -53.35 -25.43
N SER A 8 -24.11 -53.53 -24.62
CA SER A 8 -23.84 -52.71 -23.46
C SER A 8 -23.23 -51.36 -23.91
N ILE A 9 -23.99 -50.28 -23.79
CA ILE A 9 -23.50 -48.91 -23.99
C ILE A 9 -22.78 -48.50 -22.69
N VAL A 10 -21.41 -48.42 -22.76
CA VAL A 10 -20.59 -47.87 -21.69
C VAL A 10 -20.62 -46.34 -21.85
N PHE A 11 -21.30 -45.67 -20.94
CA PHE A 11 -21.24 -44.20 -20.80
C PHE A 11 -19.91 -43.85 -20.11
N ILE A 12 -18.92 -43.38 -20.88
CA ILE A 12 -17.72 -42.75 -20.35
C ILE A 12 -18.09 -41.31 -19.98
N VAL A 13 -18.34 -41.08 -18.71
CA VAL A 13 -18.42 -39.71 -18.16
C VAL A 13 -17.01 -39.15 -18.10
N LEU A 14 -16.64 -38.37 -19.10
CA LEU A 14 -15.42 -37.56 -19.05
C LEU A 14 -15.64 -36.47 -18.00
N TYR A 15 -15.16 -36.70 -16.78
CA TYR A 15 -14.93 -35.64 -15.82
C TYR A 15 -13.81 -34.74 -16.39
N SER A 16 -14.21 -33.66 -17.05
CA SER A 16 -13.30 -32.55 -17.33
C SER A 16 -12.94 -31.93 -15.98
N CYS A 17 -11.78 -32.29 -15.46
CA CYS A 17 -11.17 -31.56 -14.36
C CYS A 17 -10.71 -30.23 -14.92
N ASN A 18 -11.59 -29.20 -14.89
CA ASN A 18 -11.17 -27.83 -15.06
C ASN A 18 -10.24 -27.54 -13.87
N LYS A 19 -8.93 -27.62 -14.08
CA LYS A 19 -7.97 -26.97 -13.19
C LYS A 19 -8.34 -25.49 -13.22
N THR A 20 -8.97 -24.99 -12.16
CA THR A 20 -9.08 -23.56 -11.93
C THR A 20 -7.66 -23.01 -12.00
N LYS A 21 -7.40 -22.04 -12.85
CA LYS A 21 -6.14 -21.31 -12.83
C LYS A 21 -6.04 -20.65 -11.46
N ASP A 22 -4.95 -20.87 -10.77
CA ASP A 22 -4.73 -20.25 -9.47
C ASP A 22 -4.54 -18.73 -9.59
N ILE A 23 -4.15 -18.25 -10.78
CA ILE A 23 -3.97 -16.82 -11.13
C ILE A 23 -4.72 -16.51 -12.43
N ASP A 24 -5.59 -15.52 -12.41
CA ASP A 24 -6.26 -14.97 -13.58
C ASP A 24 -5.80 -13.52 -13.81
N HIS A 25 -5.00 -13.28 -14.86
CA HIS A 25 -4.59 -11.92 -15.24
C HIS A 25 -5.79 -11.15 -15.79
N ILE A 26 -6.04 -9.97 -15.22
CA ILE A 26 -7.16 -9.11 -15.59
C ILE A 26 -6.64 -8.02 -16.53
N SER A 27 -7.29 -7.87 -17.68
CA SER A 27 -6.92 -6.85 -18.65
C SER A 27 -7.21 -5.44 -18.11
N THR A 28 -6.22 -4.56 -18.20
CA THR A 28 -6.34 -3.15 -17.89
C THR A 28 -6.22 -2.35 -19.18
N ASN A 29 -7.30 -1.70 -19.61
CA ASN A 29 -7.32 -0.81 -20.78
C ASN A 29 -7.18 0.65 -20.32
N PHE A 30 -6.13 0.94 -19.54
CA PHE A 30 -5.89 2.27 -19.01
C PHE A 30 -5.19 3.17 -20.03
N PRO A 31 -5.57 4.46 -20.13
CA PRO A 31 -4.99 5.39 -21.08
C PRO A 31 -3.57 5.81 -20.67
N GLY A 32 -2.73 6.13 -21.67
CA GLY A 32 -1.39 6.69 -21.47
C GLY A 32 -0.37 5.68 -20.94
N GLU A 33 0.69 6.20 -20.33
CA GLU A 33 1.64 5.44 -19.54
C GLU A 33 1.15 5.45 -18.09
N ALA A 34 0.80 4.28 -17.56
CA ALA A 34 0.15 4.14 -16.26
C ALA A 34 1.10 3.46 -15.26
N SER A 35 1.24 4.07 -14.08
CA SER A 35 2.14 3.64 -13.00
C SER A 35 1.58 3.98 -11.62
N GLU A 36 2.29 3.61 -10.57
CA GLU A 36 1.97 3.85 -9.16
C GLU A 36 0.55 3.42 -8.78
N PRO A 37 0.20 2.12 -8.97
CA PRO A 37 -1.11 1.61 -8.56
C PRO A 37 -1.24 1.60 -7.05
N ASN A 38 -2.45 1.92 -6.56
CA ASN A 38 -2.87 1.67 -5.19
C ASN A 38 -4.27 1.05 -5.19
N LEU A 39 -4.52 0.12 -4.28
CA LEU A 39 -5.79 -0.59 -4.15
C LEU A 39 -6.48 -0.19 -2.84
N HIS A 40 -7.76 0.12 -2.91
CA HIS A 40 -8.58 0.44 -1.75
C HIS A 40 -9.85 -0.41 -1.72
N LEU A 41 -10.09 -1.08 -0.58
CA LEU A 41 -11.35 -1.76 -0.28
C LEU A 41 -12.22 -0.87 0.59
N SER A 42 -13.38 -0.46 0.05
CA SER A 42 -14.35 0.28 0.85
C SER A 42 -15.07 -0.60 1.86
N ASN A 43 -15.66 0.00 2.88
CA ASN A 43 -16.48 -0.70 3.87
C ASN A 43 -17.74 -1.37 3.26
N SER A 44 -18.17 -0.91 2.08
CA SER A 44 -19.26 -1.53 1.31
C SER A 44 -18.84 -2.69 0.40
N GLY A 45 -17.54 -3.05 0.42
CA GLY A 45 -16.99 -4.16 -0.39
C GLY A 45 -16.61 -3.77 -1.82
N ASN A 46 -16.71 -2.48 -2.21
CA ASN A 46 -16.24 -2.03 -3.50
C ASN A 46 -14.72 -1.91 -3.51
N ILE A 47 -14.09 -2.36 -4.60
CA ILE A 47 -12.65 -2.30 -4.78
C ILE A 47 -12.32 -1.22 -5.79
N TYR A 48 -11.42 -0.34 -5.42
CA TYR A 48 -10.93 0.78 -6.20
C TYR A 48 -9.45 0.59 -6.51
N LEU A 49 -9.06 0.95 -7.72
CA LEU A 49 -7.67 1.07 -8.14
C LEU A 49 -7.43 2.53 -8.52
N SER A 50 -6.56 3.23 -7.80
CA SER A 50 -6.03 4.53 -8.21
C SER A 50 -4.66 4.37 -8.86
N TYR A 51 -4.31 5.30 -9.77
CA TYR A 51 -3.03 5.27 -10.47
C TYR A 51 -2.74 6.60 -11.15
N ILE A 52 -1.48 6.84 -11.48
CA ILE A 52 -1.06 7.97 -12.30
C ILE A 52 -0.96 7.55 -13.76
N SER A 53 -1.55 8.37 -14.64
CA SER A 53 -1.35 8.28 -16.08
C SER A 53 -0.55 9.50 -16.55
N SER A 54 0.64 9.27 -17.09
CA SER A 54 1.49 10.32 -17.60
C SER A 54 1.33 10.47 -19.12
N ASN A 55 1.29 11.71 -19.58
CA ASN A 55 1.34 12.05 -20.99
C ASN A 55 2.63 12.81 -21.31
N PRO A 56 3.69 12.13 -21.78
CA PRO A 56 4.99 12.75 -22.04
C PRO A 56 4.93 13.90 -23.07
N ASP A 57 4.01 13.82 -24.03
CA ASP A 57 3.87 14.83 -25.09
C ASP A 57 3.33 16.16 -24.56
N LYS A 58 2.45 16.10 -23.55
CA LYS A 58 1.85 17.28 -22.91
C LYS A 58 2.59 17.74 -21.66
N LYS A 59 3.49 16.92 -21.10
CA LYS A 59 4.13 17.14 -19.79
C LYS A 59 3.10 17.29 -18.64
N GLU A 60 2.00 16.58 -18.75
CA GLU A 60 0.92 16.55 -17.77
C GLU A 60 0.78 15.14 -17.21
N SER A 61 0.40 15.05 -15.96
CA SER A 61 0.02 13.80 -15.31
C SER A 61 -1.38 13.89 -14.75
N SER A 62 -2.10 12.79 -14.80
CA SER A 62 -3.47 12.67 -14.31
C SER A 62 -3.53 11.60 -13.24
N LEU A 63 -4.17 11.91 -12.12
CA LEU A 63 -4.61 10.90 -11.16
C LEU A 63 -5.98 10.39 -11.60
N LEU A 64 -6.09 9.07 -11.77
CA LEU A 64 -7.32 8.39 -12.16
C LEU A 64 -7.66 7.30 -11.16
N PHE A 65 -8.93 6.89 -11.18
CA PHE A 65 -9.35 5.67 -10.50
C PHE A 65 -10.31 4.85 -11.35
N SER A 66 -10.35 3.55 -11.07
CA SER A 66 -11.30 2.60 -11.64
C SER A 66 -11.89 1.74 -10.54
N MET A 67 -13.14 1.34 -10.68
CA MET A 67 -13.80 0.38 -9.80
C MET A 67 -13.77 -1.01 -10.41
N PHE A 68 -13.58 -2.01 -9.57
CA PHE A 68 -13.63 -3.41 -9.97
C PHE A 68 -15.09 -3.89 -10.10
N ASP A 69 -15.42 -4.50 -11.23
CA ASP A 69 -16.69 -5.17 -11.45
C ASP A 69 -16.58 -6.64 -11.03
N ASN A 70 -17.08 -6.95 -9.85
CA ASN A 70 -17.05 -8.29 -9.26
C ASN A 70 -17.89 -9.33 -10.01
N LEU A 71 -18.79 -8.90 -10.91
CA LEU A 71 -19.61 -9.81 -11.71
C LEU A 71 -18.88 -10.26 -12.98
N ASN A 72 -18.21 -9.32 -13.64
CA ASN A 72 -17.52 -9.55 -14.90
C ASN A 72 -16.01 -9.76 -14.73
N TYR A 73 -15.47 -9.63 -13.50
CA TYR A 73 -14.05 -9.69 -13.18
C TYR A 73 -13.20 -8.76 -14.07
N SER A 74 -13.60 -7.50 -14.12
CA SER A 74 -12.98 -6.49 -14.98
C SER A 74 -12.97 -5.12 -14.32
N TRP A 75 -12.05 -4.26 -14.78
CA TRP A 75 -12.02 -2.87 -14.36
C TRP A 75 -12.98 -2.03 -15.19
N ASN A 76 -13.77 -1.20 -14.53
CA ASN A 76 -14.63 -0.22 -15.18
C ASN A 76 -13.77 0.83 -15.92
N LYS A 77 -14.42 1.63 -16.78
CA LYS A 77 -13.74 2.77 -17.42
C LYS A 77 -13.18 3.71 -16.33
N PRO A 78 -11.90 4.11 -16.45
CA PRO A 78 -11.30 5.04 -15.49
C PRO A 78 -11.98 6.40 -15.45
N ASN A 79 -12.08 6.96 -14.27
CA ASN A 79 -12.55 8.32 -14.00
C ASN A 79 -11.38 9.20 -13.62
N LEU A 80 -11.38 10.43 -14.14
CA LEU A 80 -10.39 11.44 -13.80
C LEU A 80 -10.68 12.02 -12.41
N ILE A 81 -9.67 12.07 -11.56
CA ILE A 81 -9.69 12.76 -10.28
C ILE A 81 -9.15 14.19 -10.45
N VAL A 82 -7.93 14.30 -10.94
CA VAL A 82 -7.23 15.57 -11.17
C VAL A 82 -6.18 15.44 -12.27
N GLU A 83 -5.95 16.52 -13.00
CA GLU A 83 -4.85 16.65 -13.98
C GLU A 83 -4.00 17.87 -13.60
N SER A 84 -2.67 17.74 -13.63
CA SER A 84 -1.74 18.82 -13.32
C SER A 84 -0.43 18.70 -14.09
N ASP A 85 0.08 19.84 -14.58
CA ASP A 85 1.41 19.98 -15.16
C ASP A 85 2.52 20.10 -14.08
N LYS A 86 2.12 20.18 -12.81
CA LYS A 86 2.99 20.25 -11.63
C LYS A 86 2.95 19.00 -10.75
N MET A 87 2.26 17.96 -11.20
CA MET A 87 2.18 16.73 -10.43
C MET A 87 3.58 16.13 -10.25
N PHE A 88 3.98 15.89 -9.02
CA PHE A 88 5.22 15.20 -8.69
C PHE A 88 4.97 13.69 -8.67
N VAL A 89 5.50 12.99 -9.67
CA VAL A 89 5.36 11.53 -9.79
C VAL A 89 6.59 10.87 -9.23
N ASN A 90 6.40 10.01 -8.24
CA ASN A 90 7.47 9.29 -7.55
C ASN A 90 7.07 7.82 -7.36
N TRP A 91 7.88 6.91 -7.84
CA TRP A 91 7.66 5.47 -7.80
C TRP A 91 7.43 4.87 -6.40
N ALA A 92 7.86 5.57 -5.35
CA ALA A 92 7.77 5.13 -3.95
C ALA A 92 6.82 5.99 -3.11
N ASP A 93 6.19 7.00 -3.68
CA ASP A 93 5.28 7.92 -3.01
C ASP A 93 4.03 8.05 -3.89
N PHE A 94 3.22 7.02 -3.85
CA PHE A 94 2.10 6.82 -4.76
C PHE A 94 0.81 7.43 -4.19
N PRO A 95 -0.11 7.87 -5.06
CA PRO A 95 -1.38 8.45 -4.65
C PRO A 95 -2.34 7.39 -4.14
N GLU A 96 -3.14 7.73 -3.15
CA GLU A 96 -4.18 6.88 -2.61
C GLU A 96 -5.55 7.52 -2.74
N ILE A 97 -6.56 6.67 -2.76
CA ILE A 97 -7.96 7.05 -2.52
C ILE A 97 -8.48 6.33 -1.29
N THR A 98 -9.34 7.00 -0.54
CA THR A 98 -10.01 6.44 0.64
C THR A 98 -11.46 6.85 0.64
N THR A 99 -12.36 5.89 0.90
CA THR A 99 -13.81 6.14 0.94
C THR A 99 -14.29 6.31 2.36
N ASP A 100 -15.29 7.16 2.57
CA ASP A 100 -16.05 7.19 3.82
C ASP A 100 -17.15 6.12 3.85
N ASN A 101 -17.98 6.13 4.89
CA ASN A 101 -19.08 5.17 5.06
C ASN A 101 -20.36 5.55 4.30
N LEU A 102 -20.32 6.64 3.53
CA LEU A 102 -21.46 7.16 2.76
C LEU A 102 -21.14 7.11 1.25
N ASN A 103 -20.89 8.26 0.67
CA ASN A 103 -20.56 8.38 -0.76
C ASN A 103 -19.30 9.24 -0.98
N GLY A 104 -18.62 9.58 0.10
CA GLY A 104 -17.44 10.42 0.08
C GLY A 104 -16.19 9.65 -0.31
N ILE A 105 -15.36 10.27 -1.12
CA ILE A 105 -14.03 9.79 -1.49
C ILE A 105 -13.05 10.94 -1.28
N THR A 106 -11.97 10.69 -0.60
CA THR A 106 -10.79 11.57 -0.58
C THR A 106 -9.68 10.94 -1.42
N ALA A 107 -8.93 11.76 -2.11
CA ALA A 107 -7.72 11.34 -2.82
C ALA A 107 -6.60 12.34 -2.53
N HIS A 108 -5.36 11.84 -2.46
CA HIS A 108 -4.20 12.72 -2.40
C HIS A 108 -3.30 12.54 -3.63
N TYR A 109 -2.55 13.58 -3.91
CA TYR A 109 -1.45 13.58 -4.88
C TYR A 109 -0.41 14.62 -4.46
N LEU A 110 0.78 14.54 -5.05
CA LEU A 110 1.87 15.46 -4.77
C LEU A 110 1.97 16.50 -5.88
N GLU A 111 2.19 17.76 -5.49
CA GLU A 111 2.33 18.88 -6.42
C GLU A 111 3.55 19.72 -6.10
N MET A 112 4.39 19.97 -7.13
CA MET A 112 5.58 20.81 -6.98
C MET A 112 5.22 22.18 -6.42
N SER A 113 5.84 22.55 -5.32
CA SER A 113 5.66 23.84 -4.63
C SER A 113 6.73 24.87 -4.99
N SER A 114 7.83 24.44 -5.66
CA SER A 114 8.88 25.30 -6.20
C SER A 114 9.66 24.59 -7.32
N GLU A 115 10.63 25.29 -7.93
CA GLU A 115 11.54 24.74 -8.96
C GLU A 115 12.58 23.73 -8.39
N LYS A 116 12.67 23.56 -7.06
CA LYS A 116 13.60 22.61 -6.45
C LYS A 116 13.04 21.19 -6.56
N LYS A 117 13.88 20.22 -6.91
CA LYS A 117 13.51 18.82 -7.17
C LYS A 117 12.67 18.15 -6.07
N TYR A 118 12.98 18.43 -4.80
CA TYR A 118 12.30 17.86 -3.64
C TYR A 118 11.59 18.97 -2.85
N SER A 119 10.72 19.72 -3.55
CA SER A 119 9.90 20.77 -2.96
C SER A 119 8.48 20.59 -3.49
N TYR A 120 7.67 19.84 -2.76
CA TYR A 120 6.31 19.52 -3.13
C TYR A 120 5.38 19.50 -1.92
N ASP A 121 4.13 19.82 -2.17
CA ASP A 121 3.03 19.83 -1.22
C ASP A 121 2.16 18.59 -1.41
N ILE A 122 1.59 18.11 -0.33
CA ILE A 122 0.49 17.15 -0.38
C ILE A 122 -0.80 17.91 -0.68
N LYS A 123 -1.46 17.54 -1.78
CA LYS A 123 -2.79 18.02 -2.17
C LYS A 123 -3.83 16.95 -1.93
N ILE A 124 -4.96 17.35 -1.38
CA ILE A 124 -6.15 16.50 -1.27
C ILE A 124 -7.26 17.05 -2.15
N VAL A 125 -8.05 16.17 -2.72
CA VAL A 125 -9.29 16.45 -3.43
C VAL A 125 -10.37 15.52 -2.91
N ASN A 126 -11.58 16.05 -2.74
CA ASN A 126 -12.69 15.31 -2.15
C ASN A 126 -13.88 15.25 -3.10
N SER A 127 -14.60 14.16 -3.09
CA SER A 127 -15.86 13.96 -3.78
C SER A 127 -16.92 13.54 -2.77
N THR A 128 -18.14 14.07 -2.90
CA THR A 128 -19.31 13.67 -2.11
C THR A 128 -20.33 12.86 -2.93
N ASP A 129 -20.00 12.53 -4.17
CA ASP A 129 -20.89 11.88 -5.14
C ASP A 129 -20.22 10.70 -5.85
N GLN A 130 -19.44 9.90 -5.11
CA GLN A 130 -18.78 8.67 -5.61
C GLN A 130 -17.74 8.93 -6.72
N GLY A 131 -17.12 10.11 -6.76
CA GLY A 131 -16.08 10.45 -7.73
C GLY A 131 -16.59 11.00 -9.06
N PHE A 132 -17.89 11.39 -9.16
CA PHE A 132 -18.40 12.08 -10.34
C PHE A 132 -17.92 13.54 -10.42
N ASN A 133 -17.85 14.20 -9.29
CA ASN A 133 -17.32 15.56 -9.17
C ASN A 133 -16.31 15.64 -8.02
N TRP A 134 -15.25 16.45 -8.22
CA TRP A 134 -14.17 16.62 -7.25
C TRP A 134 -14.04 18.09 -6.83
N SER A 135 -13.67 18.31 -5.59
CA SER A 135 -13.36 19.65 -5.07
C SER A 135 -12.13 20.26 -5.76
N ASN A 136 -11.93 21.54 -5.62
CA ASN A 136 -10.61 22.13 -5.89
C ASN A 136 -9.56 21.52 -4.95
N PRO A 137 -8.30 21.39 -5.39
CA PRO A 137 -7.22 20.89 -4.58
C PRO A 137 -6.98 21.73 -3.34
N LEU A 138 -6.85 21.09 -2.18
CA LEU A 138 -6.53 21.69 -0.90
C LEU A 138 -5.18 21.18 -0.41
N LYS A 139 -4.43 22.01 0.31
CA LYS A 139 -3.17 21.58 0.93
C LYS A 139 -3.47 20.88 2.26
N LEU A 140 -2.93 19.66 2.44
CA LEU A 140 -3.14 18.86 3.65
C LEU A 140 -2.41 19.42 4.87
N HIS A 141 -1.19 19.90 4.69
CA HIS A 141 -0.36 20.46 5.77
C HIS A 141 -0.50 21.97 5.90
N SER A 142 -0.29 22.50 7.11
CA SER A 142 -0.58 23.90 7.45
C SER A 142 0.59 24.87 7.29
N ASP A 143 1.82 24.37 7.07
CA ASP A 143 3.00 25.20 6.89
C ASP A 143 3.12 25.76 5.46
N ASN A 144 4.05 26.71 5.27
CA ASN A 144 4.32 27.33 3.97
C ASN A 144 5.75 27.10 3.50
N THR A 145 6.46 26.12 4.06
CA THR A 145 7.83 25.80 3.66
C THR A 145 7.85 25.19 2.26
N LYS A 146 8.98 25.40 1.55
CA LYS A 146 9.20 24.88 0.20
C LYS A 146 10.13 23.68 0.25
N THR A 147 9.65 22.60 0.84
CA THR A 147 10.38 21.38 1.11
C THR A 147 9.52 20.15 0.79
N GLU A 148 10.00 18.99 1.16
CA GLU A 148 9.37 17.70 0.91
C GLU A 148 8.22 17.43 1.90
N HIS A 149 7.04 17.11 1.37
CA HIS A 149 5.87 16.65 2.13
C HIS A 149 5.21 15.51 1.35
N GLY A 150 5.32 14.28 1.83
CA GLY A 150 4.83 13.13 1.08
C GLY A 150 4.81 11.83 1.87
N PHE A 151 4.82 10.71 1.17
CA PHE A 151 4.72 9.36 1.74
C PHE A 151 3.47 9.22 2.61
N VAL A 152 2.35 9.58 1.99
CA VAL A 152 1.05 9.74 2.65
C VAL A 152 0.34 8.41 2.74
N SER A 153 -0.27 8.15 3.88
CA SER A 153 -1.20 7.04 4.08
C SER A 153 -2.49 7.55 4.72
N THR A 154 -3.65 7.13 4.24
CA THR A 154 -4.94 7.69 4.65
C THR A 154 -5.95 6.61 5.01
N ILE A 155 -6.63 6.79 6.14
CA ILE A 155 -7.77 5.96 6.55
C ILE A 155 -9.03 6.77 6.78
N ASN A 156 -10.17 6.10 6.64
CA ASN A 156 -11.45 6.60 7.11
C ASN A 156 -11.59 6.42 8.63
N THR A 157 -12.04 7.46 9.30
CA THR A 157 -12.32 7.47 10.73
C THR A 157 -13.78 7.85 11.00
N LYS A 158 -14.21 7.76 12.24
CA LYS A 158 -15.58 8.16 12.61
C LYS A 158 -15.92 9.63 12.27
N ASN A 159 -14.92 10.50 12.24
CA ASN A 159 -15.11 11.96 12.09
C ASN A 159 -14.62 12.50 10.73
N GLY A 160 -14.33 11.64 9.77
CA GLY A 160 -13.76 11.99 8.48
C GLY A 160 -12.51 11.14 8.18
N PHE A 161 -11.43 11.77 7.75
CA PHE A 161 -10.20 11.10 7.36
C PHE A 161 -9.04 11.45 8.28
N LEU A 162 -8.12 10.53 8.41
CA LEU A 162 -6.82 10.72 9.04
C LEU A 162 -5.75 10.35 8.03
N SER A 163 -4.85 11.28 7.73
CA SER A 163 -3.66 11.04 6.94
C SER A 163 -2.41 11.17 7.80
N THR A 164 -1.46 10.25 7.64
CA THR A 164 -0.10 10.38 8.16
C THR A 164 0.86 10.60 7.01
N TYR A 165 1.94 11.35 7.24
CA TYR A 165 2.88 11.72 6.17
C TYR A 165 4.23 12.15 6.73
N LEU A 166 5.26 12.04 5.90
CA LEU A 166 6.58 12.59 6.17
C LEU A 166 6.61 14.08 5.87
N ASP A 167 7.20 14.85 6.76
CA ASP A 167 7.19 16.30 6.73
C ASP A 167 8.58 16.89 6.91
N GLY A 168 9.07 17.54 5.88
CA GLY A 168 10.39 18.14 5.83
C GLY A 168 10.47 19.59 6.25
N ARG A 169 9.42 20.19 6.84
CA ARG A 169 9.41 21.62 7.22
C ARG A 169 10.60 22.05 8.07
N GLN A 170 11.12 21.17 8.93
CA GLN A 170 12.28 21.47 9.75
C GLN A 170 13.55 21.69 8.94
N ASN A 171 13.70 21.06 7.76
CA ASN A 171 14.85 21.28 6.87
C ASN A 171 14.92 22.74 6.37
N GLU A 172 13.77 23.37 6.08
CA GLU A 172 13.76 24.78 5.69
C GLU A 172 13.83 25.71 6.88
N LEU A 173 13.08 25.44 7.93
CA LEU A 173 13.05 26.27 9.15
C LEU A 173 14.43 26.39 9.80
N SER A 174 15.25 25.32 9.79
CA SER A 174 16.62 25.31 10.31
C SER A 174 17.56 26.29 9.60
N ASN A 175 17.24 26.75 8.38
CA ASN A 175 18.01 27.79 7.70
C ASN A 175 17.81 29.17 8.33
N HIS A 176 16.66 29.40 8.97
CA HIS A 176 16.27 30.65 9.59
C HIS A 176 16.47 30.64 11.11
N ASP A 177 16.32 29.46 11.74
CA ASP A 177 16.52 29.27 13.18
C ASP A 177 17.45 28.09 13.46
N LYS A 178 18.66 28.36 13.92
CA LYS A 178 19.69 27.36 14.20
C LYS A 178 19.40 26.48 15.42
N SER A 179 18.38 26.79 16.22
CA SER A 179 17.90 25.91 17.28
C SER A 179 17.05 24.75 16.74
N ILE A 180 16.54 24.88 15.51
CA ILE A 180 15.80 23.83 14.81
C ILE A 180 16.78 22.88 14.12
N ARG A 181 16.65 21.59 14.40
CA ARG A 181 17.44 20.55 13.74
C ARG A 181 16.87 20.24 12.36
N PRO A 182 17.68 20.22 11.27
CA PRO A 182 17.21 19.79 9.95
C PRO A 182 16.96 18.28 9.97
N GLN A 183 15.71 17.88 9.84
CA GLN A 183 15.27 16.48 9.85
C GLN A 183 13.86 16.32 9.27
N MET A 184 13.53 15.10 8.85
CA MET A 184 12.20 14.68 8.50
C MET A 184 11.43 14.28 9.75
N THR A 185 10.17 14.66 9.84
CA THR A 185 9.26 14.29 10.94
C THR A 185 8.07 13.50 10.41
N LEU A 186 7.40 12.74 11.28
CA LEU A 186 6.12 12.12 11.00
C LEU A 186 4.99 12.96 11.60
N ARG A 187 4.00 13.29 10.79
CA ARG A 187 2.81 14.03 11.23
C ARG A 187 1.53 13.29 10.88
N GLY A 188 0.46 13.64 11.61
CA GLY A 188 -0.88 13.16 11.37
C GLY A 188 -1.88 14.30 11.29
N THR A 189 -2.64 14.39 10.21
CA THR A 189 -3.66 15.41 9.98
C THR A 189 -5.03 14.76 9.82
N SER A 190 -5.98 15.16 10.66
CA SER A 190 -7.38 14.76 10.54
C SER A 190 -8.17 15.86 9.82
N TYR A 191 -9.09 15.47 8.94
CA TYR A 191 -9.93 16.40 8.17
C TYR A 191 -11.28 15.76 7.80
N ASN A 192 -12.27 16.60 7.51
CA ASN A 192 -13.57 16.13 7.06
C ASN A 192 -13.69 16.11 5.52
N ILE A 193 -14.79 15.57 5.00
CA ILE A 193 -15.01 15.46 3.55
C ILE A 193 -15.06 16.84 2.84
N ASP A 194 -15.35 17.91 3.54
CA ASP A 194 -15.28 19.27 2.99
C ASP A 194 -13.86 19.82 2.92
N GLY A 195 -12.86 19.06 3.41
CA GLY A 195 -11.44 19.43 3.43
C GLY A 195 -11.06 20.35 4.59
N ASN A 196 -11.94 20.55 5.59
CA ASN A 196 -11.59 21.31 6.78
C ASN A 196 -10.65 20.49 7.68
N ILE A 197 -9.48 21.05 7.96
CA ILE A 197 -8.53 20.44 8.88
C ILE A 197 -9.10 20.52 10.31
N LEU A 198 -9.17 19.40 10.96
CA LEU A 198 -9.65 19.27 12.35
C LEU A 198 -8.49 19.24 13.34
N GLU A 199 -7.37 18.60 12.96
CA GLU A 199 -6.19 18.43 13.78
C GLU A 199 -4.95 18.24 12.90
N ASP A 200 -3.78 18.75 13.31
CA ASP A 200 -2.46 18.52 12.68
C ASP A 200 -1.44 18.34 13.81
N LEU A 201 -0.99 17.11 14.05
CA LEU A 201 -0.13 16.74 15.17
C LEU A 201 1.20 16.17 14.72
N LEU A 202 2.26 16.49 15.46
CA LEU A 202 3.55 15.78 15.39
C LEU A 202 3.38 14.42 16.07
N ILE A 203 3.81 13.36 15.40
CA ILE A 203 3.79 11.97 15.91
C ILE A 203 5.21 11.57 16.31
N ASP A 204 6.18 11.82 15.44
CA ASP A 204 7.59 11.55 15.67
C ASP A 204 8.45 12.70 15.12
N ASP A 205 9.43 13.14 15.89
CA ASP A 205 10.24 14.30 15.56
C ASP A 205 11.44 13.98 14.67
N ARG A 206 11.74 12.68 14.43
CA ARG A 206 12.82 12.26 13.54
C ARG A 206 12.60 10.89 12.93
N VAL A 207 12.43 10.84 11.61
CA VAL A 207 12.14 9.61 10.87
C VAL A 207 12.97 9.50 9.60
N CYS A 208 12.92 8.35 8.95
CA CYS A 208 13.53 8.14 7.62
C CYS A 208 12.92 9.08 6.59
N ASP A 209 13.75 9.69 5.75
CA ASP A 209 13.33 10.77 4.84
C ASP A 209 12.56 10.28 3.60
N CYS A 210 12.52 8.96 3.32
CA CYS A 210 12.14 8.47 1.98
C CYS A 210 11.50 7.07 1.98
N CYS A 211 10.94 6.65 3.08
CA CYS A 211 10.24 5.38 3.17
C CYS A 211 8.76 5.64 3.36
N GLN A 212 7.92 4.91 2.61
CA GLN A 212 6.48 5.01 2.78
C GLN A 212 6.09 4.70 4.23
N THR A 213 5.05 5.37 4.67
CA THR A 213 4.31 5.03 5.89
C THR A 213 3.13 4.15 5.52
N ASP A 214 2.54 3.50 6.49
CA ASP A 214 1.25 2.85 6.30
C ASP A 214 0.37 3.01 7.54
N LEU A 215 -0.94 3.05 7.33
CA LEU A 215 -1.92 3.44 8.35
C LEU A 215 -3.11 2.49 8.33
N ALA A 216 -3.43 1.91 9.47
CA ALA A 216 -4.58 1.03 9.63
C ALA A 216 -5.43 1.43 10.84
N ILE A 217 -6.66 0.91 10.92
CA ILE A 217 -7.57 1.11 12.03
C ILE A 217 -8.10 -0.22 12.53
N THR A 218 -8.09 -0.44 13.85
CA THR A 218 -8.68 -1.62 14.48
C THR A 218 -10.20 -1.51 14.58
N GLU A 219 -10.89 -2.62 14.85
CA GLU A 219 -12.34 -2.63 15.09
C GLU A 219 -12.71 -1.78 16.30
N SER A 220 -11.87 -1.73 17.32
CA SER A 220 -12.05 -0.87 18.51
C SER A 220 -11.77 0.61 18.25
N GLY A 221 -11.24 0.96 17.07
CA GLY A 221 -11.08 2.33 16.60
C GLY A 221 -9.73 2.96 16.89
N GLU A 222 -8.73 2.19 17.34
CA GLU A 222 -7.36 2.66 17.41
C GLU A 222 -6.78 2.78 15.99
N SER A 223 -6.28 3.96 15.62
CA SER A 223 -5.51 4.16 14.40
C SER A 223 -4.04 3.86 14.67
N ILE A 224 -3.39 3.09 13.79
CA ILE A 224 -2.00 2.64 13.94
C ILE A 224 -1.23 3.09 12.72
N VAL A 225 -0.17 3.87 12.91
CA VAL A 225 0.79 4.21 11.86
C VAL A 225 2.07 3.40 12.07
N VAL A 226 2.58 2.83 10.97
CA VAL A 226 3.87 2.16 10.92
C VAL A 226 4.79 2.92 9.97
N TYR A 227 6.06 3.04 10.32
CA TYR A 227 7.02 3.83 9.57
C TYR A 227 8.45 3.39 9.88
N ARG A 228 9.39 3.82 9.07
CA ARG A 228 10.81 3.63 9.35
C ARG A 228 11.34 4.82 10.13
N ASP A 229 11.83 4.55 11.33
CA ASP A 229 12.47 5.53 12.19
C ASP A 229 13.91 5.86 11.73
N ARG A 230 14.52 6.84 12.37
CA ARG A 230 15.92 7.25 12.17
C ARG A 230 16.55 7.72 13.47
N SER A 231 17.35 6.87 14.10
CA SER A 231 18.10 7.23 15.31
C SER A 231 19.24 8.22 15.04
N GLU A 232 19.88 8.71 16.11
CA GLU A 232 21.08 9.55 16.02
C GLU A 232 22.23 8.83 15.31
N ASP A 233 22.34 7.52 15.50
CA ASP A 233 23.38 6.66 14.94
C ASP A 233 23.00 6.06 13.58
N GLU A 234 21.99 6.64 12.90
CA GLU A 234 21.48 6.17 11.59
C GLU A 234 20.93 4.73 11.61
N VAL A 235 20.51 4.23 12.78
CA VAL A 235 19.74 2.99 12.85
C VAL A 235 18.31 3.28 12.37
N ARG A 236 17.83 2.50 11.39
CA ARG A 236 16.53 2.73 10.73
C ARG A 236 15.64 1.50 10.84
N ASP A 237 15.28 1.18 12.06
CA ASP A 237 14.35 0.10 12.37
C ASP A 237 12.88 0.54 12.17
N ILE A 238 11.95 -0.40 12.20
CA ILE A 238 10.53 -0.10 12.04
C ILE A 238 9.90 0.20 13.38
N TYR A 239 9.19 1.33 13.43
CA TYR A 239 8.46 1.83 14.58
C TYR A 239 6.97 1.93 14.27
N TYR A 240 6.19 2.03 15.30
CA TYR A 240 4.77 2.37 15.22
C TYR A 240 4.38 3.36 16.29
N SER A 241 3.28 4.06 16.03
CA SER A 241 2.54 4.83 17.02
C SER A 241 1.05 4.53 16.82
N TYR A 242 0.28 4.54 17.89
CA TYR A 242 -1.17 4.35 17.79
C TYR A 242 -1.93 5.48 18.45
N LYS A 243 -3.08 5.83 17.87
CA LYS A 243 -3.97 6.89 18.36
C LYS A 243 -5.14 6.26 19.08
N LYS A 244 -5.27 6.55 20.37
CA LYS A 244 -6.36 6.17 21.24
C LYS A 244 -6.87 7.37 22.01
N ASP A 245 -8.19 7.53 22.15
CA ASP A 245 -8.79 8.68 22.85
C ASP A 245 -8.25 10.04 22.38
N ASN A 246 -8.08 10.20 21.06
CA ASN A 246 -7.51 11.37 20.39
C ASN A 246 -6.04 11.71 20.77
N LYS A 247 -5.29 10.76 21.29
CA LYS A 247 -3.87 10.95 21.63
C LYS A 247 -3.01 9.89 20.95
N TRP A 248 -1.92 10.32 20.34
CA TRP A 248 -0.87 9.42 19.86
C TRP A 248 -0.03 8.91 21.02
N SER A 249 0.34 7.64 20.98
CA SER A 249 1.37 7.08 21.84
C SER A 249 2.73 7.70 21.49
N ASN A 250 3.70 7.57 22.36
CA ASN A 250 5.07 7.76 21.96
C ASN A 250 5.45 6.72 20.89
N PRO A 251 6.44 7.02 20.03
CA PRO A 251 7.03 6.05 19.10
C PRO A 251 7.50 4.77 19.81
N ILE A 252 7.17 3.62 19.26
CA ILE A 252 7.49 2.29 19.83
C ILE A 252 8.18 1.46 18.75
N ASN A 253 9.36 0.93 19.05
CA ASN A 253 10.06 0.02 18.16
C ASN A 253 9.32 -1.32 18.06
N ILE A 254 9.11 -1.84 16.83
CA ILE A 254 8.51 -3.17 16.62
C ILE A 254 9.52 -4.26 16.94
N PHE A 255 10.76 -4.11 16.45
CA PHE A 255 11.83 -5.07 16.66
C PHE A 255 13.19 -4.43 16.39
N ASN A 256 14.19 -4.74 17.21
CA ASN A 256 15.57 -4.25 17.08
C ASN A 256 16.31 -5.04 15.99
N ASP A 257 16.14 -4.63 14.73
CA ASP A 257 16.95 -5.14 13.62
C ASP A 257 18.36 -4.58 13.65
N ASN A 258 18.52 -3.41 14.24
CA ASN A 258 19.76 -2.63 14.33
C ASN A 258 20.35 -2.37 12.93
N TRP A 259 19.47 -2.03 11.97
CA TRP A 259 19.90 -1.73 10.62
C TRP A 259 20.47 -0.31 10.54
N GLU A 260 21.78 -0.22 10.67
CA GLU A 260 22.51 1.02 10.47
C GLU A 260 22.71 1.28 8.97
N ILE A 261 22.15 2.39 8.47
CA ILE A 261 22.26 2.80 7.07
C ILE A 261 22.28 4.33 6.95
N PRO A 262 23.44 4.94 6.58
CA PRO A 262 23.52 6.37 6.29
C PRO A 262 23.00 6.68 4.88
N GLY A 263 21.75 6.33 4.59
CA GLY A 263 21.17 6.45 3.26
C GLY A 263 19.66 6.22 3.26
N CYS A 264 19.06 6.26 2.06
CA CYS A 264 17.63 6.07 1.82
C CYS A 264 17.34 4.65 1.33
N PRO A 265 16.82 3.74 2.17
CA PRO A 265 16.50 2.38 1.76
C PRO A 265 15.29 2.33 0.82
N VAL A 266 14.39 3.28 0.90
CA VAL A 266 13.12 3.37 0.11
C VAL A 266 12.33 2.05 0.19
N ASN A 267 12.18 1.55 1.39
CA ASN A 267 11.47 0.36 1.77
C ASN A 267 10.80 0.61 3.12
N GLY A 268 9.60 1.11 3.12
CA GLY A 268 8.78 1.25 4.33
C GLY A 268 8.10 -0.05 4.70
N PRO A 269 7.44 -0.09 5.86
CA PRO A 269 6.58 -1.18 6.28
C PRO A 269 5.21 -1.09 5.61
N ALA A 270 4.42 -2.18 5.73
CA ALA A 270 2.99 -2.19 5.48
C ALA A 270 2.25 -2.86 6.66
N ILE A 271 1.02 -2.42 6.92
CA ILE A 271 0.18 -2.90 8.03
C ILE A 271 -1.22 -3.28 7.55
N SER A 272 -1.75 -4.40 8.04
CA SER A 272 -3.17 -4.75 7.89
C SER A 272 -3.79 -5.08 9.25
N THR A 273 -5.10 -4.89 9.36
CA THR A 273 -5.87 -5.21 10.56
C THR A 273 -7.03 -6.14 10.25
N PHE A 274 -7.29 -7.07 11.18
CA PHE A 274 -8.48 -7.92 11.17
C PHE A 274 -9.06 -7.96 12.59
N ASN A 275 -10.24 -7.37 12.77
CA ASN A 275 -10.80 -7.06 14.08
C ASN A 275 -9.81 -6.19 14.89
N ASN A 276 -9.31 -6.69 16.02
CA ASN A 276 -8.30 -6.00 16.84
C ASN A 276 -6.88 -6.56 16.66
N THR A 277 -6.71 -7.57 15.80
CA THR A 277 -5.39 -8.07 15.45
C THR A 277 -4.77 -7.18 14.37
N SER A 278 -3.50 -6.90 14.51
CA SER A 278 -2.68 -6.18 13.51
C SER A 278 -1.51 -7.05 13.07
N ALA A 279 -1.11 -6.94 11.81
CA ALA A 279 0.14 -7.54 11.33
C ALA A 279 0.93 -6.52 10.52
N VAL A 280 2.23 -6.45 10.75
CA VAL A 280 3.15 -5.54 10.08
C VAL A 280 4.21 -6.35 9.36
N VAL A 281 4.42 -6.05 8.07
CA VAL A 281 5.51 -6.61 7.27
C VAL A 281 6.53 -5.54 6.93
N TRP A 282 7.81 -5.90 6.91
CA TRP A 282 8.87 -4.97 6.53
C TRP A 282 10.10 -5.67 5.95
N TYR A 283 10.84 -4.89 5.18
CA TYR A 283 12.17 -5.25 4.72
C TYR A 283 13.23 -4.69 5.67
N THR A 284 14.28 -5.46 5.90
CA THR A 284 15.44 -5.03 6.68
C THR A 284 16.72 -5.68 6.14
N PHE A 285 17.87 -5.02 6.37
CA PHE A 285 19.19 -5.61 6.18
C PHE A 285 19.83 -5.81 7.55
N SER A 286 19.59 -6.97 8.14
CA SER A 286 20.05 -7.32 9.47
C SER A 286 21.06 -8.47 9.40
N ASN A 287 22.12 -8.40 10.20
CA ASN A 287 23.20 -9.40 10.24
C ASN A 287 23.81 -9.69 8.85
N ASN A 288 24.00 -8.64 8.04
CA ASN A 288 24.52 -8.72 6.67
C ASN A 288 23.64 -9.58 5.71
N ASN A 289 22.33 -9.62 5.96
CA ASN A 289 21.39 -10.35 5.13
C ASN A 289 20.13 -9.53 4.88
N ASN A 290 19.67 -9.51 3.63
CA ASN A 290 18.37 -8.97 3.24
C ASN A 290 17.26 -9.88 3.75
N GLN A 291 16.29 -9.33 4.47
CA GLN A 291 15.21 -10.10 5.07
C GLN A 291 13.87 -9.39 4.94
N LEU A 292 12.83 -10.17 4.74
CA LEU A 292 11.45 -9.76 5.01
C LEU A 292 11.01 -10.40 6.32
N LYS A 293 10.38 -9.59 7.16
CA LYS A 293 9.84 -10.02 8.45
C LYS A 293 8.39 -9.62 8.56
N VAL A 294 7.60 -10.42 9.29
CA VAL A 294 6.23 -10.09 9.69
C VAL A 294 6.07 -10.29 11.19
N ALA A 295 5.36 -9.40 11.85
CA ALA A 295 5.00 -9.52 13.25
C ALA A 295 3.50 -9.31 13.44
N PHE A 296 2.90 -10.04 14.37
CA PHE A 296 1.49 -9.96 14.71
C PHE A 296 1.32 -9.31 16.10
N SER A 297 0.18 -8.69 16.31
CA SER A 297 -0.25 -8.16 17.60
C SER A 297 -1.76 -8.37 17.76
N ASN A 298 -2.18 -8.97 18.87
CA ASN A 298 -3.61 -9.12 19.21
C ASN A 298 -4.14 -7.93 20.01
N ASP A 299 -3.25 -7.09 20.52
CA ASP A 299 -3.55 -5.85 21.23
C ASP A 299 -2.36 -4.91 21.05
N ILE A 300 -2.56 -3.87 20.28
CA ILE A 300 -1.52 -2.93 19.89
C ILE A 300 -0.87 -2.22 21.09
N SER A 301 -1.57 -2.10 22.21
CA SER A 301 -1.03 -1.51 23.44
C SER A 301 0.02 -2.38 24.12
N ASN A 302 0.03 -3.67 23.81
CA ASN A 302 1.01 -4.65 24.33
C ASN A 302 2.20 -4.86 23.38
N GLY A 303 2.19 -4.23 22.20
CA GLY A 303 3.23 -4.37 21.17
C GLY A 303 3.01 -5.56 20.24
N PHE A 304 4.03 -5.86 19.46
CA PHE A 304 4.07 -6.95 18.49
C PHE A 304 4.83 -8.16 19.05
N ASP A 305 4.42 -9.34 18.63
CA ASP A 305 5.13 -10.59 18.91
C ASP A 305 6.49 -10.64 18.24
N THR A 306 7.33 -11.62 18.62
CA THR A 306 8.61 -11.86 17.95
C THR A 306 8.42 -12.10 16.46
N PRO A 307 9.12 -11.37 15.58
CA PRO A 307 8.92 -11.45 14.15
C PRO A 307 9.20 -12.84 13.56
N ILE A 308 8.44 -13.15 12.54
CA ILE A 308 8.64 -14.31 11.66
C ILE A 308 9.43 -13.85 10.45
N ILE A 309 10.47 -14.60 10.07
CA ILE A 309 11.17 -14.37 8.80
C ILE A 309 10.31 -14.93 7.67
N VAL A 310 9.87 -14.05 6.78
CA VAL A 310 9.09 -14.39 5.57
C VAL A 310 10.03 -14.87 4.47
N ASN A 311 11.11 -14.12 4.24
CA ASN A 311 12.12 -14.43 3.22
C ASN A 311 13.49 -13.90 3.68
N ALA A 312 14.53 -14.68 3.47
CA ALA A 312 15.92 -14.32 3.72
C ALA A 312 16.85 -14.69 2.54
N ASN A 313 16.27 -14.88 1.34
CA ASN A 313 16.96 -15.27 0.10
C ASN A 313 17.10 -14.08 -0.86
N ASP A 314 17.61 -12.97 -0.35
CA ASP A 314 17.88 -11.73 -1.09
C ASP A 314 16.63 -11.01 -1.65
N PRO A 315 15.56 -10.80 -0.86
CA PRO A 315 14.39 -10.06 -1.30
C PRO A 315 14.74 -8.59 -1.60
N ILE A 316 14.07 -7.99 -2.59
CA ILE A 316 14.14 -6.55 -2.85
C ILE A 316 13.30 -5.76 -1.83
N GLY A 317 12.27 -6.38 -1.27
CA GLY A 317 11.29 -5.74 -0.43
C GLY A 317 10.07 -5.25 -1.21
N ARG A 318 9.68 -3.97 -1.02
CA ARG A 318 8.49 -3.35 -1.63
C ARG A 318 7.23 -4.12 -1.28
N VAL A 319 7.00 -4.19 0.00
CA VAL A 319 6.00 -5.07 0.62
C VAL A 319 4.62 -4.44 0.68
N ASP A 320 3.60 -5.29 0.64
CA ASP A 320 2.24 -4.99 1.05
C ASP A 320 1.63 -6.20 1.77
N ILE A 321 0.59 -6.00 2.59
CA ILE A 321 0.04 -7.04 3.46
C ILE A 321 -1.47 -6.93 3.59
N GLU A 322 -2.16 -8.10 3.61
CA GLU A 322 -3.57 -8.21 4.00
C GLU A 322 -3.79 -9.37 4.98
N LEU A 323 -4.58 -9.15 6.02
CA LEU A 323 -4.99 -10.20 6.95
C LEU A 323 -6.24 -10.92 6.42
N LEU A 324 -6.14 -12.22 6.17
CA LEU A 324 -7.28 -13.09 5.86
C LEU A 324 -8.14 -13.37 7.08
N ASP A 325 -7.49 -13.53 8.23
CA ASP A 325 -8.06 -13.71 9.55
C ASP A 325 -7.07 -13.25 10.63
N GLN A 326 -7.38 -13.48 11.90
CA GLN A 326 -6.54 -13.06 13.05
C GLN A 326 -5.13 -13.67 13.06
N ASN A 327 -4.93 -14.79 12.35
CA ASN A 327 -3.68 -15.55 12.40
C ASN A 327 -3.01 -15.70 11.04
N THR A 328 -3.64 -15.25 9.96
CA THR A 328 -3.19 -15.53 8.59
C THR A 328 -2.99 -14.24 7.81
N ALA A 329 -1.76 -14.00 7.38
CA ALA A 329 -1.38 -12.88 6.52
C ALA A 329 -1.08 -13.34 5.10
N LEU A 330 -1.51 -12.55 4.11
CA LEU A 330 -1.02 -12.56 2.74
C LEU A 330 -0.07 -11.37 2.55
N ILE A 331 1.09 -11.63 1.97
CA ILE A 331 2.15 -10.65 1.78
C ILE A 331 2.57 -10.65 0.32
N SER A 332 2.50 -9.48 -0.34
CA SER A 332 3.10 -9.27 -1.65
C SER A 332 4.48 -8.63 -1.52
N TYR A 333 5.40 -8.97 -2.40
CA TYR A 333 6.75 -8.42 -2.43
C TYR A 333 7.47 -8.74 -3.74
N ILE A 334 8.62 -8.10 -3.96
CA ILE A 334 9.52 -8.42 -5.08
C ILE A 334 10.74 -9.16 -4.54
N ASP A 335 11.10 -10.25 -5.23
CA ASP A 335 12.22 -11.12 -4.87
C ASP A 335 13.08 -11.44 -6.08
N ILE A 336 14.34 -11.81 -5.83
CA ILE A 336 15.28 -12.29 -6.86
C ILE A 336 15.31 -13.81 -6.87
N ILE A 337 15.09 -14.40 -8.04
CA ILE A 337 15.23 -15.85 -8.27
C ILE A 337 16.10 -16.05 -9.51
N ASP A 338 17.22 -16.71 -9.37
CA ASP A 338 18.15 -17.04 -10.47
C ASP A 338 18.54 -15.82 -11.34
N GLY A 339 18.64 -14.63 -10.70
CA GLY A 339 18.99 -13.37 -11.35
C GLY A 339 17.84 -12.66 -12.06
N GLY A 340 16.62 -13.14 -11.94
CA GLY A 340 15.38 -12.46 -12.36
C GLY A 340 14.59 -11.92 -11.19
N ALA A 341 13.91 -10.79 -11.36
CA ALA A 341 13.00 -10.24 -10.36
C ALA A 341 11.57 -10.75 -10.59
N TYR A 342 10.88 -11.13 -9.52
CA TYR A 342 9.53 -11.68 -9.55
C TYR A 342 8.65 -11.09 -8.45
N ILE A 343 7.39 -10.86 -8.79
CA ILE A 343 6.34 -10.54 -7.82
C ILE A 343 5.87 -11.83 -7.19
N LYS A 344 5.89 -11.86 -5.87
CA LYS A 344 5.44 -13.00 -5.06
C LYS A 344 4.24 -12.61 -4.21
N LEU A 345 3.37 -13.59 -3.97
CA LEU A 345 2.32 -13.56 -2.97
C LEU A 345 2.50 -14.76 -2.05
N GLN A 346 2.69 -14.50 -0.77
CA GLN A 346 3.00 -15.53 0.22
C GLN A 346 2.02 -15.46 1.39
N MET A 347 1.45 -16.61 1.75
CA MET A 347 0.62 -16.75 2.93
C MET A 347 1.48 -17.25 4.09
N ILE A 348 1.36 -16.61 5.24
CA ILE A 348 2.04 -17.00 6.49
C ILE A 348 1.05 -16.97 7.64
N THR A 349 1.09 -18.01 8.49
CA THR A 349 0.34 -18.02 9.76
C THR A 349 1.22 -17.58 10.92
N SER A 350 0.60 -16.96 11.94
CA SER A 350 1.28 -16.45 13.14
C SER A 350 2.02 -17.53 13.93
N ASP A 351 1.59 -18.79 13.83
CA ASP A 351 2.22 -19.96 14.45
C ASP A 351 3.25 -20.66 13.55
N ARG A 352 3.48 -20.15 12.33
CA ARG A 352 4.37 -20.70 11.29
C ARG A 352 4.01 -22.10 10.79
N ASN A 353 2.80 -22.59 11.04
CA ASN A 353 2.41 -23.94 10.61
C ASN A 353 2.06 -23.99 9.12
N GLN A 354 1.77 -22.85 8.49
CA GLN A 354 1.51 -22.76 7.07
C GLN A 354 2.33 -21.63 6.46
N ASP A 355 3.03 -21.98 5.37
CA ASP A 355 3.80 -21.09 4.53
C ASP A 355 3.63 -21.55 3.09
N LYS A 356 2.88 -20.78 2.30
CA LYS A 356 2.63 -21.10 0.88
C LYS A 356 2.90 -19.88 0.01
N LEU A 357 3.63 -20.13 -1.06
CA LEU A 357 4.12 -19.13 -1.98
C LEU A 357 3.53 -19.31 -3.38
N LEU A 358 3.18 -18.20 -4.02
CA LEU A 358 2.78 -18.12 -5.42
C LEU A 358 3.61 -17.04 -6.13
N ILE A 359 4.17 -17.37 -7.27
CA ILE A 359 4.81 -16.40 -8.17
C ILE A 359 3.72 -15.84 -9.07
N ILE A 360 3.54 -14.53 -9.05
CA ILE A 360 2.46 -13.85 -9.79
C ILE A 360 2.90 -13.51 -11.21
N ASP A 361 4.04 -12.81 -11.35
CA ASP A 361 4.58 -12.39 -12.65
C ASP A 361 6.06 -12.02 -12.52
N GLU A 362 6.71 -11.82 -13.66
CA GLU A 362 8.02 -11.20 -13.74
C GLU A 362 7.95 -9.71 -13.37
N SER A 363 9.02 -9.21 -12.79
CA SER A 363 9.19 -7.81 -12.44
C SER A 363 10.60 -7.33 -12.83
N SER A 364 11.05 -6.24 -12.21
CA SER A 364 12.37 -5.66 -12.39
C SER A 364 12.93 -5.16 -11.07
N GLU A 365 14.25 -5.20 -10.91
CA GLU A 365 14.95 -4.56 -9.79
C GLU A 365 14.91 -3.03 -9.86
N ASN A 366 14.59 -2.47 -11.03
CA ASN A 366 14.51 -1.03 -11.23
C ASN A 366 13.51 -0.39 -10.25
N ARG A 367 13.85 0.78 -9.76
CA ARG A 367 12.96 1.56 -8.88
C ARG A 367 11.59 1.79 -9.50
N SER A 368 11.54 2.03 -10.80
CA SER A 368 10.31 2.29 -11.55
C SER A 368 9.34 1.11 -11.67
N SER A 369 9.68 -0.11 -11.21
CA SER A 369 8.70 -1.18 -11.07
C SER A 369 7.76 -1.00 -9.86
N GLY A 370 8.04 -0.03 -8.99
CA GLY A 370 7.16 0.35 -7.89
C GLY A 370 6.92 -0.76 -6.87
N PHE A 371 5.76 -0.74 -6.26
CA PHE A 371 5.30 -1.68 -5.24
C PHE A 371 4.15 -2.52 -5.79
N PRO A 372 4.18 -3.86 -5.66
CA PRO A 372 3.01 -4.68 -5.88
C PRO A 372 2.05 -4.52 -4.70
N VAL A 373 0.84 -4.04 -4.96
CA VAL A 373 -0.19 -3.79 -3.93
C VAL A 373 -1.29 -4.84 -4.00
N ILE A 374 -1.87 -5.19 -2.85
CA ILE A 374 -2.92 -6.20 -2.74
C ILE A 374 -4.14 -5.68 -2.00
N THR A 375 -5.30 -6.27 -2.31
CA THR A 375 -6.52 -6.13 -1.50
C THR A 375 -7.40 -7.37 -1.61
N LEU A 376 -8.33 -7.53 -0.67
CA LEU A 376 -9.18 -8.71 -0.57
C LEU A 376 -10.58 -8.47 -1.11
N ASP A 377 -11.03 -9.31 -2.04
CA ASP A 377 -12.46 -9.54 -2.24
C ASP A 377 -12.94 -10.59 -1.23
N LYS A 378 -13.38 -10.11 -0.07
CA LYS A 378 -13.79 -10.98 1.05
C LYS A 378 -15.00 -11.84 0.70
N GLU A 379 -15.91 -11.33 -0.13
CA GLU A 379 -17.14 -12.08 -0.54
C GLU A 379 -16.80 -13.26 -1.45
N LYS A 380 -15.81 -13.11 -2.32
CA LYS A 380 -15.38 -14.12 -3.28
C LYS A 380 -14.21 -14.97 -2.77
N ASN A 381 -13.66 -14.65 -1.60
CA ASN A 381 -12.44 -15.27 -1.09
C ASN A 381 -11.29 -15.20 -2.09
N LYS A 382 -11.07 -14.02 -2.67
CA LYS A 382 -10.04 -13.76 -3.68
C LYS A 382 -9.17 -12.58 -3.28
N THR A 383 -7.94 -12.58 -3.78
CA THR A 383 -7.01 -11.46 -3.66
C THR A 383 -6.84 -10.81 -5.02
N ILE A 384 -6.99 -9.50 -5.09
CA ILE A 384 -6.57 -8.69 -6.24
C ILE A 384 -5.18 -8.17 -5.95
N ILE A 385 -4.31 -8.30 -6.94
CA ILE A 385 -2.96 -7.72 -6.92
C ILE A 385 -2.78 -6.79 -8.12
N ALA A 386 -2.16 -5.63 -7.90
CA ALA A 386 -1.83 -4.67 -8.94
C ALA A 386 -0.35 -4.28 -8.86
N TRP A 387 0.29 -4.06 -10.01
CA TRP A 387 1.70 -3.67 -10.10
C TRP A 387 2.00 -2.89 -11.36
N THR A 388 3.12 -2.18 -11.36
CA THR A 388 3.64 -1.49 -12.54
C THR A 388 4.53 -2.43 -13.34
N GLU A 389 4.16 -2.72 -14.59
CA GLU A 389 5.05 -3.34 -15.58
C GLU A 389 5.89 -2.24 -16.25
N ASN A 390 7.20 -2.35 -16.13
CA ASN A 390 8.16 -1.42 -16.73
C ASN A 390 8.99 -2.16 -17.81
N LYS A 391 8.42 -2.34 -19.00
CA LYS A 391 9.12 -2.91 -20.17
C LYS A 391 9.35 -1.81 -21.21
N GLU A 392 8.54 -1.78 -22.28
CA GLU A 392 8.61 -0.74 -23.31
C GLU A 392 7.96 0.58 -22.89
N LYS A 393 6.86 0.49 -22.14
CA LYS A 393 6.07 1.57 -21.55
C LYS A 393 5.56 1.13 -20.19
N PHE A 394 5.32 2.10 -19.33
CA PHE A 394 4.68 1.84 -18.05
C PHE A 394 3.23 1.40 -18.26
N LYS A 395 2.88 0.27 -17.67
CA LYS A 395 1.51 -0.25 -17.65
C LYS A 395 1.19 -0.80 -16.28
N ILE A 396 -0.03 -0.59 -15.84
CA ILE A 396 -0.54 -1.31 -14.70
C ILE A 396 -1.05 -2.66 -15.15
N LYS A 397 -0.60 -3.69 -14.45
CA LYS A 397 -1.08 -5.05 -14.54
C LYS A 397 -1.87 -5.40 -13.30
N THR A 398 -2.87 -6.24 -13.46
CA THR A 398 -3.63 -6.76 -12.35
C THR A 398 -3.90 -8.25 -12.51
N ALA A 399 -4.00 -8.95 -11.39
CA ALA A 399 -4.38 -10.35 -11.36
C ALA A 399 -5.33 -10.64 -10.20
N LEU A 400 -6.13 -11.68 -10.36
CA LEU A 400 -7.00 -12.23 -9.35
C LEU A 400 -6.45 -13.59 -8.93
N VAL A 401 -6.29 -13.79 -7.63
CA VAL A 401 -5.80 -15.04 -7.03
C VAL A 401 -6.92 -15.66 -6.22
N ASP A 402 -7.17 -16.95 -6.44
CA ASP A 402 -8.12 -17.71 -5.62
C ASP A 402 -7.43 -18.10 -4.30
N ASN A 403 -7.91 -17.55 -3.17
CA ASN A 403 -7.30 -17.80 -1.86
C ASN A 403 -7.41 -19.25 -1.41
N LEU A 404 -8.31 -20.06 -2.03
CA LEU A 404 -8.35 -21.51 -1.80
C LEU A 404 -7.05 -22.21 -2.19
N PHE A 405 -6.21 -21.60 -3.06
CA PHE A 405 -4.88 -22.12 -3.37
C PHE A 405 -4.04 -22.29 -2.10
N PHE A 406 -4.11 -21.35 -1.18
CA PHE A 406 -3.29 -21.35 0.03
C PHE A 406 -3.72 -22.39 1.07
N TYR A 407 -4.92 -22.94 0.97
CA TYR A 407 -5.46 -23.94 1.90
C TYR A 407 -5.40 -25.40 1.36
N LYS A 408 -4.94 -25.59 0.13
CA LYS A 408 -4.71 -26.91 -0.49
C LYS A 408 -3.30 -27.41 -0.17
#